data_cc96bb11e14e543a07a47d969b68c3be
#
_entry.id   cc96bb11e14e543a07a47d969b68c3be
#
_cell.length_a   1.000
_cell.length_b   1.000
_cell.length_c   1.000
_cell.angle_alpha   90.00
_cell.angle_beta   90.00
_cell.angle_gamma   90.00
#
_symmetry.space_group_name_H-M   'P 1'
#
loop_
_entity.id
_entity.type
_entity.pdbx_description
1 polymer ?
#
loop_
_entity_poly.entity_id
_entity_poly.type
_entity_poly.pdbx_seq_one_letter_code
_entity_poly.pdbx_strand_id
1 'polypeptide(L)'
;MVAEKVPMSEMTIGEVARQVGVATSAIRYYEEIGLLPPPARVNGRRRYDWSTVQRLRVIERAQQAGFTLGEIRELFFGFAVGTHPTERWKALARRKLDELEEQRRRIQAAQDVLREGIRCGCLTMEQCTVWLSGLEQSPPVG
;
A
#
# COMPACT_ATOMS: atom_id res chain seq x y z
N MET A 1 31.74 5.38 13.98
CA MET A 1 31.02 6.32 13.12
C MET A 1 29.95 6.99 13.91
N VAL A 2 30.11 8.24 14.11
CA VAL A 2 29.13 9.04 14.82
C VAL A 2 27.93 9.15 13.90
N ALA A 3 26.78 8.61 14.30
CA ALA A 3 25.54 9.00 13.69
C ALA A 3 25.49 10.53 13.80
N GLU A 4 25.60 11.21 12.68
CA GLU A 4 25.34 12.64 12.67
C GLU A 4 24.00 12.86 13.35
N LYS A 5 24.03 13.48 14.51
CA LYS A 5 22.84 14.14 15.00
C LYS A 5 22.50 15.17 13.94
N VAL A 6 21.67 14.78 12.98
CA VAL A 6 20.94 15.76 12.21
C VAL A 6 20.33 16.68 13.26
N PRO A 7 20.64 17.96 13.26
CA PRO A 7 20.05 18.86 14.23
C PRO A 7 18.55 18.60 14.17
N MET A 8 17.91 18.49 15.31
CA MET A 8 16.45 18.41 15.39
C MET A 8 15.94 19.76 14.90
N SER A 9 16.11 19.98 13.59
CA SER A 9 15.59 21.16 12.95
C SER A 9 14.08 20.98 12.93
N GLU A 10 13.45 21.75 13.75
CA GLU A 10 11.99 21.84 13.74
C GLU A 10 11.54 22.27 12.36
N MET A 11 10.93 21.33 11.65
CA MET A 11 10.41 21.57 10.31
C MET A 11 8.94 21.96 10.37
N THR A 12 8.55 22.84 9.46
CA THR A 12 7.14 23.13 9.22
C THR A 12 6.49 21.99 8.44
N ILE A 13 5.16 21.90 8.46
CA ILE A 13 4.42 20.92 7.67
C ILE A 13 4.75 21.04 6.16
N GLY A 14 4.93 22.25 5.65
CA GLY A 14 5.30 22.49 4.25
C GLY A 14 6.69 21.97 3.90
N GLU A 15 7.65 22.11 4.81
CA GLU A 15 9.00 21.59 4.65
C GLU A 15 9.00 20.04 4.64
N VAL A 16 8.28 19.43 5.57
CA VAL A 16 8.11 17.97 5.61
C VAL A 16 7.45 17.46 4.33
N ALA A 17 6.38 18.11 3.90
CA ALA A 17 5.65 17.76 2.68
C ALA A 17 6.57 17.77 1.45
N ARG A 18 7.40 18.79 1.32
CA ARG A 18 8.39 18.90 0.23
C ARG A 18 9.47 17.83 0.31
N GLN A 19 9.96 17.53 1.51
CA GLN A 19 10.99 16.50 1.73
C GLN A 19 10.53 15.10 1.31
N VAL A 20 9.27 14.79 1.51
CA VAL A 20 8.70 13.47 1.24
C VAL A 20 8.02 13.42 -0.14
N GLY A 21 7.53 14.55 -0.62
CA GLY A 21 6.76 14.63 -1.87
C GLY A 21 5.27 14.29 -1.69
N VAL A 22 4.71 14.62 -0.53
CA VAL A 22 3.29 14.42 -0.21
C VAL A 22 2.59 15.75 0.05
N ALA A 23 1.27 15.77 -0.07
CA ALA A 23 0.49 16.95 0.27
C ALA A 23 0.43 17.17 1.79
N THR A 24 0.37 18.42 2.22
CA THR A 24 0.18 18.76 3.64
C THR A 24 -1.11 18.17 4.21
N SER A 25 -2.16 18.08 3.39
CA SER A 25 -3.43 17.46 3.76
C SER A 25 -3.27 15.97 4.07
N ALA A 26 -2.40 15.26 3.36
CA ALA A 26 -2.10 13.85 3.62
C ALA A 26 -1.41 13.69 4.98
N ILE A 27 -0.48 14.56 5.32
CA ILE A 27 0.20 14.55 6.63
C ILE A 27 -0.81 14.74 7.76
N ARG A 28 -1.70 15.71 7.63
CA ARG A 28 -2.77 15.96 8.62
C ARG A 28 -3.72 14.76 8.76
N TYR A 29 -4.06 14.13 7.63
CA TYR A 29 -4.88 12.93 7.62
C TYR A 29 -4.20 11.77 8.35
N TYR A 30 -2.91 11.53 8.12
CA TYR A 30 -2.15 10.50 8.81
C TYR A 30 -2.05 10.75 10.33
N GLU A 31 -1.98 12.01 10.74
CA GLU A 31 -2.07 12.38 12.17
C GLU A 31 -3.46 12.03 12.73
N GLU A 32 -4.51 12.38 12.01
CA GLU A 32 -5.89 12.16 12.40
C GLU A 32 -6.23 10.68 12.60
N ILE A 33 -5.76 9.82 11.69
CA ILE A 33 -5.98 8.37 11.78
C ILE A 33 -4.96 7.64 12.68
N GLY A 34 -4.03 8.36 13.28
CA GLY A 34 -3.06 7.80 14.23
C GLY A 34 -1.86 7.08 13.60
N LEU A 35 -1.60 7.26 12.31
CA LEU A 35 -0.38 6.75 11.67
C LEU A 35 0.86 7.57 12.01
N LEU A 36 0.68 8.85 12.28
CA LEU A 36 1.72 9.74 12.77
C LEU A 36 1.37 10.17 14.20
N PRO A 37 2.39 10.30 15.07
CA PRO A 37 2.15 10.87 16.38
C PRO A 37 1.73 12.34 16.25
N PRO A 38 0.99 12.87 17.25
CA PRO A 38 0.65 14.29 17.28
C PRO A 38 1.93 15.15 17.18
N PRO A 39 1.95 16.19 16.33
CA PRO A 39 3.13 17.03 16.20
C PRO A 39 3.35 17.85 17.47
N ALA A 40 4.61 18.13 17.77
CA ALA A 40 4.94 19.15 18.77
C ALA A 40 4.42 20.50 18.30
N ARG A 41 4.04 21.36 19.24
CA ARG A 41 3.61 22.73 18.94
C ARG A 41 4.54 23.72 19.62
N VAL A 42 5.04 24.65 18.83
CA VAL A 42 5.85 25.77 19.30
C VAL A 42 5.12 27.05 18.89
N ASN A 43 4.78 27.87 19.87
CA ASN A 43 3.99 29.08 19.65
C ASN A 43 2.67 28.85 18.89
N GLY A 44 1.98 27.72 19.19
CA GLY A 44 0.73 27.33 18.53
C GLY A 44 0.88 26.73 17.14
N ARG A 45 2.08 26.65 16.61
CA ARG A 45 2.36 26.11 15.28
C ARG A 45 2.90 24.69 15.35
N ARG A 46 2.46 23.82 14.41
CA ARG A 46 2.97 22.45 14.27
C ARG A 46 4.45 22.45 13.93
N ARG A 47 5.21 21.62 14.61
CA ARG A 47 6.63 21.38 14.36
C ARG A 47 6.90 19.90 14.28
N TYR A 48 7.74 19.53 13.34
CA TYR A 48 8.07 18.14 13.02
C TYR A 48 9.57 17.93 13.09
N ASP A 49 9.95 16.73 13.46
CA ASP A 49 11.35 16.31 13.46
C ASP A 49 11.64 15.34 12.31
N TRP A 50 12.87 14.93 12.20
CA TRP A 50 13.31 13.99 11.16
C TRP A 50 12.61 12.62 11.25
N SER A 51 12.21 12.17 12.43
CA SER A 51 11.49 10.91 12.61
C SER A 51 10.17 10.88 11.84
N THR A 52 9.50 12.03 11.76
CA THR A 52 8.27 12.19 10.96
C THR A 52 8.56 11.97 9.47
N VAL A 53 9.64 12.55 8.96
CA VAL A 53 10.05 12.34 7.55
C VAL A 53 10.33 10.86 7.27
N GLN A 54 11.06 10.21 8.16
CA GLN A 54 11.37 8.78 8.03
C GLN A 54 10.09 7.93 8.01
N ARG A 55 9.18 8.20 8.93
CA ARG A 55 7.90 7.48 9.02
C ARG A 55 7.04 7.69 7.78
N LEU A 56 6.96 8.91 7.27
CA LEU A 56 6.25 9.22 6.04
C LEU A 56 6.86 8.49 4.84
N ARG A 57 8.18 8.41 4.75
CA ARG A 57 8.84 7.63 3.68
C ARG A 57 8.49 6.14 3.75
N VAL A 58 8.39 5.57 4.94
CA VAL A 58 7.93 4.18 5.11
C VAL A 58 6.48 4.03 4.62
N ILE A 59 5.60 4.98 4.99
CA ILE A 59 4.19 4.98 4.53
C ILE A 59 4.13 5.03 3.00
N GLU A 60 4.84 5.94 2.38
CA GLU A 60 4.88 6.10 0.92
C GLU A 60 5.39 4.84 0.21
N ARG A 61 6.48 4.26 0.69
CA ARG A 61 7.04 3.03 0.11
C ARG A 61 6.08 1.84 0.25
N ALA A 62 5.45 1.71 1.41
CA ALA A 62 4.47 0.66 1.64
C ALA A 62 3.25 0.81 0.72
N GLN A 63 2.72 2.03 0.56
CA GLN A 63 1.62 2.29 -0.38
C GLN A 63 2.01 1.97 -1.83
N GLN A 64 3.23 2.31 -2.25
CA GLN A 64 3.76 1.93 -3.57
C GLN A 64 3.80 0.41 -3.78
N ALA A 65 4.05 -0.34 -2.71
CA ALA A 65 4.03 -1.80 -2.73
C ALA A 65 2.62 -2.40 -2.63
N GLY A 66 1.57 -1.56 -2.57
CA GLY A 66 0.18 -2.00 -2.52
C GLY A 66 -0.37 -2.24 -1.11
N PHE A 67 0.33 -1.81 -0.06
CA PHE A 67 -0.20 -1.87 1.29
C PHE A 67 -1.29 -0.82 1.50
N THR A 68 -2.37 -1.22 2.16
CA THR A 68 -3.40 -0.30 2.63
C THR A 68 -2.93 0.45 3.88
N LEU A 69 -3.57 1.56 4.20
CA LEU A 69 -3.26 2.31 5.44
C LEU A 69 -3.50 1.47 6.69
N GLY A 70 -4.49 0.56 6.66
CA GLY A 70 -4.73 -0.39 7.74
C GLY A 70 -3.57 -1.36 7.95
N GLU A 71 -3.02 -1.90 6.87
CA GLU A 71 -1.84 -2.78 6.92
C GLU A 71 -0.58 -2.03 7.36
N ILE A 72 -0.43 -0.76 6.95
CA ILE A 72 0.68 0.09 7.40
C ILE A 72 0.55 0.37 8.90
N ARG A 73 -0.67 0.59 9.39
CA ARG A 73 -0.91 0.74 10.82
C ARG A 73 -0.54 -0.53 11.58
N GLU A 74 -0.83 -1.71 11.02
CA GLU A 74 -0.39 -2.99 11.58
C GLU A 74 1.14 -3.06 11.67
N LEU A 75 1.87 -2.59 10.64
CA LEU A 75 3.32 -2.53 10.66
C LEU A 75 3.86 -1.71 11.84
N PHE A 76 3.21 -0.60 12.16
CA PHE A 76 3.67 0.25 13.25
C PHE A 76 3.22 -0.22 14.64
N PHE A 77 2.03 -0.79 14.74
CA PHE A 77 1.37 -1.01 16.03
C PHE A 77 0.84 -2.43 16.25
N GLY A 78 0.78 -3.27 15.21
CA GLY A 78 0.08 -4.56 15.23
C GLY A 78 0.90 -5.73 15.77
N PHE A 79 2.10 -5.51 16.27
CA PHE A 79 3.00 -6.57 16.74
C PHE A 79 3.25 -6.46 18.25
N ALA A 80 3.63 -7.58 18.85
CA ALA A 80 3.98 -7.64 20.26
C ALA A 80 5.10 -6.65 20.59
N VAL A 81 5.06 -6.11 21.80
CA VAL A 81 6.11 -5.21 22.31
C VAL A 81 7.46 -5.92 22.21
N GLY A 82 8.46 -5.24 21.68
CA GLY A 82 9.80 -5.78 21.50
C GLY A 82 10.03 -6.50 20.18
N THR A 83 9.01 -6.72 19.34
CA THR A 83 9.21 -7.28 18.01
C THR A 83 10.07 -6.35 17.17
N HIS A 84 11.16 -6.87 16.64
CA HIS A 84 12.11 -6.09 15.84
C HIS A 84 11.44 -5.55 14.56
N PRO A 85 11.67 -4.30 14.15
CA PRO A 85 11.05 -3.72 12.96
C PRO A 85 11.26 -4.54 11.67
N THR A 86 12.44 -5.15 11.52
CA THR A 86 12.74 -6.01 10.37
C THR A 86 11.83 -7.24 10.32
N GLU A 87 11.54 -7.86 11.46
CA GLU A 87 10.65 -9.02 11.53
C GLU A 87 9.19 -8.65 11.25
N ARG A 88 8.76 -7.48 11.69
CA ARG A 88 7.44 -6.91 11.34
C ARG A 88 7.30 -6.75 9.83
N TRP A 89 8.29 -6.13 9.23
CA TRP A 89 8.31 -5.91 7.78
C TRP A 89 8.31 -7.22 6.99
N LYS A 90 9.15 -8.19 7.39
CA LYS A 90 9.22 -9.49 6.72
C LYS A 90 7.88 -10.23 6.76
N ALA A 91 7.20 -10.24 7.91
CA ALA A 91 5.90 -10.90 8.05
C ALA A 91 4.86 -10.29 7.11
N LEU A 92 4.75 -8.96 7.10
CA LEU A 92 3.81 -8.26 6.24
C LEU A 92 4.17 -8.37 4.76
N ALA A 93 5.45 -8.29 4.43
CA ALA A 93 5.93 -8.41 3.05
C ALA A 93 5.63 -9.80 2.45
N ARG A 94 5.84 -10.88 3.21
CA ARG A 94 5.50 -12.23 2.75
C ARG A 94 4.03 -12.37 2.43
N ARG A 95 3.16 -11.91 3.33
CA ARG A 95 1.70 -11.92 3.12
C ARG A 95 1.32 -11.11 1.87
N LYS A 96 1.92 -9.91 1.70
CA LYS A 96 1.66 -9.07 0.53
C LYS A 96 2.15 -9.69 -0.76
N LEU A 97 3.29 -10.37 -0.74
CA LEU A 97 3.80 -11.08 -1.91
C LEU A 97 2.84 -12.20 -2.35
N ASP A 98 2.28 -12.95 -1.40
CA ASP A 98 1.30 -13.99 -1.71
C ASP A 98 0.01 -13.40 -2.31
N GLU A 99 -0.49 -12.29 -1.77
CA GLU A 99 -1.63 -11.55 -2.32
C GLU A 99 -1.37 -11.07 -3.74
N LEU A 100 -0.20 -10.47 -3.98
CA LEU A 100 0.19 -9.98 -5.30
C LEU A 100 0.34 -11.10 -6.32
N GLU A 101 0.86 -12.26 -5.91
CA GLU A 101 0.97 -13.43 -6.78
C GLU A 101 -0.42 -13.93 -7.19
N GLU A 102 -1.37 -13.98 -6.26
CA GLU A 102 -2.76 -14.34 -6.56
C GLU A 102 -3.41 -13.31 -7.50
N GLN A 103 -3.19 -12.03 -7.28
CA GLN A 103 -3.68 -10.97 -8.17
C GLN A 103 -3.07 -11.11 -9.56
N ARG A 104 -1.78 -11.43 -9.66
CA ARG A 104 -1.08 -11.67 -10.93
C ARG A 104 -1.73 -12.81 -11.72
N ARG A 105 -2.05 -13.91 -11.04
CA ARG A 105 -2.74 -15.05 -11.67
C ARG A 105 -4.11 -14.67 -12.20
N ARG A 106 -4.89 -13.90 -11.43
CA ARG A 106 -6.20 -13.42 -11.87
C ARG A 106 -6.10 -12.50 -13.07
N ILE A 107 -5.15 -11.58 -13.06
CA ILE A 107 -4.90 -10.68 -14.20
C ILE A 107 -4.51 -11.49 -15.44
N GLN A 108 -3.61 -12.46 -15.29
CA GLN A 108 -3.18 -13.33 -16.39
C GLN A 108 -4.37 -14.10 -16.98
N ALA A 109 -5.20 -14.70 -16.14
CA ALA A 109 -6.39 -15.43 -16.58
C ALA A 109 -7.35 -14.50 -17.35
N ALA A 110 -7.58 -13.30 -16.85
CA ALA A 110 -8.42 -12.31 -17.54
C ALA A 110 -7.84 -11.90 -18.90
N GLN A 111 -6.54 -11.68 -18.97
CA GLN A 111 -5.86 -11.36 -20.23
C GLN A 111 -5.98 -12.50 -21.25
N ASP A 112 -5.85 -13.73 -20.79
CA ASP A 112 -5.96 -14.90 -21.67
C ASP A 112 -7.37 -15.04 -22.26
N VAL A 113 -8.40 -14.86 -21.45
CA VAL A 113 -9.80 -14.83 -21.90
C VAL A 113 -10.03 -13.73 -22.94
N LEU A 114 -9.50 -12.54 -22.70
CA LEU A 114 -9.65 -11.42 -23.63
C LEU A 114 -8.90 -11.66 -24.94
N ARG A 115 -7.70 -12.23 -24.89
CA ARG A 115 -6.93 -12.56 -26.10
C ARG A 115 -7.63 -13.65 -26.92
N GLU A 116 -8.21 -14.67 -26.30
CA GLU A 116 -8.99 -15.69 -26.98
C GLU A 116 -10.26 -15.06 -27.61
N GLY A 117 -10.95 -14.19 -26.88
CA GLY A 117 -12.11 -13.46 -27.40
C GLY A 117 -11.79 -12.63 -28.65
N ILE A 118 -10.62 -12.00 -28.68
CA ILE A 118 -10.15 -11.25 -29.86
C ILE A 118 -9.87 -12.17 -31.04
N ARG A 119 -9.34 -13.37 -30.81
CA ARG A 119 -8.98 -14.31 -31.87
C ARG A 119 -10.18 -15.07 -32.44
N CYS A 120 -11.22 -15.31 -31.66
CA CYS A 120 -12.30 -16.22 -32.05
C CYS A 120 -13.13 -15.71 -33.23
N GLY A 121 -13.15 -14.39 -33.51
CA GLY A 121 -13.89 -13.82 -34.63
C GLY A 121 -15.40 -14.06 -34.60
N CYS A 122 -15.96 -14.37 -33.45
CA CYS A 122 -17.39 -14.63 -33.29
C CYS A 122 -18.21 -13.38 -33.57
N LEU A 123 -19.26 -13.54 -34.36
CA LEU A 123 -20.16 -12.43 -34.71
C LEU A 123 -21.18 -12.14 -33.61
N THR A 124 -21.54 -13.14 -32.82
CA THR A 124 -22.50 -13.01 -31.73
C THR A 124 -21.98 -13.74 -30.48
N MET A 125 -22.47 -13.34 -29.32
CA MET A 125 -22.11 -13.98 -28.04
C MET A 125 -22.57 -15.43 -27.97
N GLU A 126 -23.68 -15.76 -28.60
CA GLU A 126 -24.24 -17.11 -28.67
C GLU A 126 -23.38 -18.07 -29.46
N GLN A 127 -22.56 -17.57 -30.39
CA GLN A 127 -21.62 -18.33 -31.18
C GLN A 127 -20.24 -18.44 -30.57
N CYS A 128 -20.01 -17.74 -29.46
CA CYS A 128 -18.70 -17.65 -28.84
C CYS A 128 -18.40 -18.89 -27.97
N THR A 129 -17.62 -19.82 -28.50
CA THR A 129 -17.17 -21.01 -27.76
C THR A 129 -16.28 -20.71 -26.58
N VAL A 130 -15.54 -19.59 -26.61
CA VAL A 130 -14.68 -19.14 -25.51
C VAL A 130 -15.49 -18.82 -24.25
N TRP A 131 -16.61 -18.10 -24.43
CA TRP A 131 -17.48 -17.74 -23.31
C TRP A 131 -18.37 -18.90 -22.87
N LEU A 132 -18.78 -19.74 -23.81
CA LEU A 132 -19.62 -20.90 -23.53
C LEU A 132 -18.86 -22.03 -22.84
N SER A 133 -17.59 -22.25 -23.19
CA SER A 133 -16.75 -23.28 -22.54
C SER A 133 -16.57 -23.07 -21.03
N GLY A 134 -16.62 -21.84 -20.57
CA GLY A 134 -16.61 -21.55 -19.15
C GLY A 134 -17.89 -21.93 -18.40
N LEU A 135 -18.99 -22.06 -19.10
CA LEU A 135 -20.29 -22.45 -18.51
C LEU A 135 -20.43 -23.95 -18.32
N GLU A 136 -19.74 -24.75 -19.14
CA GLU A 136 -19.77 -26.21 -19.02
C GLU A 136 -19.05 -26.75 -17.78
N GLN A 137 -18.22 -25.93 -17.15
CA GLN A 137 -17.51 -26.29 -15.93
C GLN A 137 -18.26 -25.91 -14.64
N SER A 138 -19.39 -25.21 -14.76
CA SER A 138 -20.24 -24.93 -13.61
C SER A 138 -21.09 -26.17 -13.30
N PRO A 139 -21.07 -26.69 -12.07
CA PRO A 139 -21.97 -27.77 -11.72
C PRO A 139 -23.41 -27.30 -11.92
N PRO A 140 -24.27 -28.19 -12.44
CA PRO A 140 -25.67 -27.82 -12.59
C PRO A 140 -26.25 -27.46 -11.22
N VAL A 141 -26.79 -26.27 -11.12
CA VAL A 141 -27.57 -25.88 -9.98
C VAL A 141 -28.88 -26.67 -10.05
N GLY A 142 -28.85 -27.79 -9.32
CA GLY A 142 -30.06 -28.59 -9.17
C GLY A 142 -30.96 -28.01 -8.11
#